data_3cc443d37c84073e9da7fbf077d0cc28
#
_entry.id   3cc443d37c84073e9da7fbf077d0cc28
#
_cell.length_a   1.000
_cell.length_b   1.000
_cell.length_c   1.000
_cell.angle_alpha   90.00
_cell.angle_beta   90.00
_cell.angle_gamma   90.00
#
_symmetry.space_group_name_H-M   'P 1'
#
loop_
_entity.id
_entity.type
_entity.pdbx_description
1 polymer ?
#
loop_
_entity_poly.entity_id
_entity_poly.type
_entity_poly.pdbx_seq_one_letter_code
_entity_poly.pdbx_strand_id
1 'polypeptide(L)'
;LGAAAADDVARKKLESEPARPDKPKQKLEDLYPAETKARLKKLKDALAALEKAGPDLPAAMGVTEDKIVDVAIHLRGDPQQLGEVARRRTPAVLKGPPQPQFSNTQSGRLQLARWLVDPSHPLTARVAVNRLWRRFFGIGIVKTVEDFGFQGDWPSHPKLLDYLATEFIRSGWDVKHMVRLMVNSGGYRQSSVVSPVLGQRDPYNTLLARQGRFRLDA
;
A
#
# COMPACT_ATOMS: atom_id res chain seq x y z
N LEU A 1 -7.57 12.26 -46.56
CA LEU A 1 -6.77 10.99 -46.51
C LEU A 1 -5.27 11.18 -46.80
N GLY A 2 -4.83 12.32 -47.38
CA GLY A 2 -3.41 12.58 -47.70
C GLY A 2 -2.55 13.12 -46.57
N ALA A 3 -3.13 13.82 -45.60
CA ALA A 3 -2.37 14.45 -44.51
C ALA A 3 -1.93 13.44 -43.43
N ALA A 4 -2.77 12.47 -43.11
CA ALA A 4 -2.43 11.43 -42.10
C ALA A 4 -1.33 10.48 -42.56
N ALA A 5 -1.25 10.19 -43.88
CA ALA A 5 -0.20 9.33 -44.43
C ALA A 5 1.19 10.02 -44.46
N ALA A 6 1.22 11.34 -44.65
CA ALA A 6 2.46 12.12 -44.58
C ALA A 6 3.05 12.21 -43.16
N ASP A 7 2.17 12.30 -42.15
CA ASP A 7 2.57 12.30 -40.72
C ASP A 7 3.15 10.95 -40.29
N ASP A 8 2.60 9.83 -40.73
CA ASP A 8 3.11 8.48 -40.41
C ASP A 8 4.47 8.19 -41.06
N VAL A 9 4.72 8.68 -42.29
CA VAL A 9 6.01 8.53 -42.95
C VAL A 9 7.10 9.38 -42.28
N ALA A 10 6.76 10.60 -41.85
CA ALA A 10 7.67 11.47 -41.11
C ALA A 10 8.01 10.89 -39.72
N ARG A 11 7.05 10.31 -39.04
CA ARG A 11 7.21 9.65 -37.75
C ARG A 11 8.10 8.42 -37.81
N LYS A 12 7.89 7.53 -38.80
CA LYS A 12 8.74 6.36 -39.04
C LYS A 12 10.18 6.72 -39.38
N LYS A 13 10.39 7.83 -40.12
CA LYS A 13 11.74 8.29 -40.47
C LYS A 13 12.52 8.82 -39.25
N LEU A 14 11.84 9.44 -38.27
CA LEU A 14 12.42 9.89 -37.01
C LEU A 14 12.77 8.73 -36.05
N GLU A 15 11.99 7.64 -36.10
CA GLU A 15 12.21 6.46 -35.24
C GLU A 15 13.34 5.55 -35.76
N SER A 16 13.72 5.65 -37.06
CA SER A 16 14.70 4.78 -37.70
C SER A 16 16.13 5.35 -37.78
N GLU A 17 16.36 6.62 -37.43
CA GLU A 17 17.71 7.17 -37.39
C GLU A 17 18.38 6.87 -36.02
N PRO A 18 19.58 6.21 -36.02
CA PRO A 18 20.33 6.02 -34.80
C PRO A 18 20.73 7.38 -34.21
N ALA A 19 20.39 7.60 -32.94
CA ALA A 19 20.65 8.83 -32.21
C ALA A 19 22.16 9.17 -32.22
N ARG A 20 22.56 10.20 -32.96
CA ARG A 20 23.91 10.80 -32.84
C ARG A 20 23.97 11.60 -31.54
N PRO A 21 25.03 11.46 -30.70
CA PRO A 21 25.06 12.00 -29.36
C PRO A 21 25.02 13.53 -29.21
N ASP A 22 25.20 14.30 -30.30
CA ASP A 22 25.42 15.75 -30.20
C ASP A 22 24.45 16.66 -30.97
N LYS A 23 23.29 16.13 -31.42
CA LYS A 23 22.26 17.01 -31.98
C LYS A 23 21.12 17.18 -30.98
N PRO A 24 20.70 18.44 -30.66
CA PRO A 24 19.50 18.68 -29.86
C PRO A 24 18.33 17.98 -30.58
N LYS A 25 17.58 17.13 -29.83
CA LYS A 25 16.39 16.45 -30.35
C LYS A 25 15.43 17.52 -30.88
N GLN A 26 15.29 17.63 -32.17
CA GLN A 26 14.29 18.53 -32.78
C GLN A 26 12.92 18.14 -32.26
N LYS A 27 12.22 19.09 -31.66
CA LYS A 27 10.86 18.84 -31.21
C LYS A 27 9.98 18.58 -32.43
N LEU A 28 9.10 17.61 -32.36
CA LEU A 28 8.15 17.26 -33.45
C LEU A 28 7.40 18.50 -33.97
N GLU A 29 7.14 19.44 -33.06
CA GLU A 29 6.50 20.73 -33.36
C GLU A 29 7.28 21.59 -34.35
N ASP A 30 8.61 21.44 -34.41
CA ASP A 30 9.47 22.22 -35.34
C ASP A 30 9.34 21.77 -36.80
N LEU A 31 8.79 20.58 -37.03
CA LEU A 31 8.55 19.99 -38.33
C LEU A 31 7.20 20.35 -38.93
N TYR A 32 6.29 20.97 -38.19
CA TYR A 32 4.97 21.31 -38.67
C TYR A 32 5.00 22.51 -39.64
N PRO A 33 4.08 22.53 -40.63
CA PRO A 33 3.86 23.69 -41.50
C PRO A 33 3.51 24.94 -40.65
N ALA A 34 3.86 26.13 -41.18
CA ALA A 34 3.65 27.40 -40.50
C ALA A 34 2.19 27.64 -40.06
N GLU A 35 1.22 27.22 -40.90
CA GLU A 35 -0.21 27.30 -40.61
C GLU A 35 -0.60 26.41 -39.39
N THR A 36 -0.06 25.18 -39.34
CA THR A 36 -0.31 24.24 -38.24
C THR A 36 0.31 24.77 -36.93
N LYS A 37 1.51 25.35 -36.98
CA LYS A 37 2.15 26.02 -35.83
C LYS A 37 1.31 27.17 -35.30
N ALA A 38 0.79 28.02 -36.20
CA ALA A 38 -0.07 29.14 -35.81
C ALA A 38 -1.37 28.66 -35.13
N ARG A 39 -1.99 27.63 -35.70
CA ARG A 39 -3.20 27.02 -35.10
C ARG A 39 -2.91 26.37 -33.74
N LEU A 40 -1.82 25.66 -33.62
CA LEU A 40 -1.38 25.00 -32.37
C LEU A 40 -1.09 26.03 -31.28
N LYS A 41 -0.44 27.15 -31.65
CA LYS A 41 -0.21 28.28 -30.73
C LYS A 41 -1.53 28.87 -30.24
N LYS A 42 -2.47 29.15 -31.16
CA LYS A 42 -3.82 29.65 -30.75
C LYS A 42 -4.54 28.72 -29.81
N LEU A 43 -4.48 27.42 -30.05
CA LEU A 43 -5.10 26.42 -29.14
C LEU A 43 -4.41 26.35 -27.79
N LYS A 44 -3.08 26.43 -27.74
CA LYS A 44 -2.31 26.48 -26.50
C LYS A 44 -2.62 27.75 -25.70
N ASP A 45 -2.69 28.90 -26.33
CA ASP A 45 -3.04 30.18 -25.72
C ASP A 45 -4.48 30.16 -25.15
N ALA A 46 -5.43 29.59 -25.93
CA ALA A 46 -6.80 29.41 -25.46
C ALA A 46 -6.91 28.44 -24.27
N LEU A 47 -6.17 27.34 -24.29
CA LEU A 47 -6.10 26.38 -23.19
C LEU A 47 -5.55 27.05 -21.92
N ALA A 48 -4.44 27.77 -22.05
CA ALA A 48 -3.84 28.49 -20.93
C ALA A 48 -4.78 29.56 -20.33
N ALA A 49 -5.56 30.24 -21.19
CA ALA A 49 -6.58 31.19 -20.76
C ALA A 49 -7.72 30.51 -19.99
N LEU A 50 -8.18 29.34 -20.44
CA LEU A 50 -9.20 28.54 -19.75
C LEU A 50 -8.69 27.97 -18.43
N GLU A 51 -7.46 27.46 -18.38
CA GLU A 51 -6.84 26.97 -17.16
C GLU A 51 -6.69 28.08 -16.10
N LYS A 52 -6.31 29.29 -16.55
CA LYS A 52 -6.19 30.46 -15.66
C LYS A 52 -7.54 31.00 -15.17
N ALA A 53 -8.61 30.83 -15.98
CA ALA A 53 -9.97 31.23 -15.61
C ALA A 53 -10.70 30.18 -14.77
N GLY A 54 -10.18 28.96 -14.71
CA GLY A 54 -10.75 27.88 -13.91
C GLY A 54 -10.66 28.13 -12.40
N PRO A 55 -11.58 27.57 -11.61
CA PRO A 55 -11.48 27.66 -10.17
C PRO A 55 -10.22 26.91 -9.68
N ASP A 56 -9.55 27.45 -8.68
CA ASP A 56 -8.46 26.76 -8.00
C ASP A 56 -9.03 25.63 -7.14
N LEU A 57 -9.04 24.43 -7.69
CA LEU A 57 -9.57 23.25 -7.03
C LEU A 57 -8.47 22.65 -6.14
N PRO A 58 -8.79 22.34 -4.87
CA PRO A 58 -7.82 21.68 -3.99
C PRO A 58 -7.43 20.32 -4.59
N ALA A 59 -6.14 20.16 -4.88
CA ALA A 59 -5.59 18.93 -5.42
C ALA A 59 -5.08 18.03 -4.30
N ALA A 60 -5.47 16.77 -4.34
CA ALA A 60 -4.88 15.73 -3.48
C ALA A 60 -3.74 15.04 -4.21
N MET A 61 -2.72 14.64 -3.46
CA MET A 61 -1.67 13.76 -4.01
C MET A 61 -2.29 12.43 -4.43
N GLY A 62 -2.02 12.02 -5.66
CA GLY A 62 -2.50 10.77 -6.23
C GLY A 62 -1.37 9.96 -6.86
N VAL A 63 -1.64 8.71 -7.15
CA VAL A 63 -0.71 7.81 -7.85
C VAL A 63 -1.31 7.44 -9.20
N THR A 64 -0.54 7.67 -10.26
CA THR A 64 -0.88 7.24 -11.62
C THR A 64 -0.09 6.00 -12.00
N GLU A 65 -0.59 5.24 -12.95
CA GLU A 65 0.16 4.12 -13.53
C GLU A 65 1.27 4.66 -14.45
N ASP A 66 2.45 4.06 -14.31
CA ASP A 66 3.59 4.27 -15.20
C ASP A 66 3.82 3.00 -16.03
N LYS A 67 4.99 2.88 -16.65
CA LYS A 67 5.37 1.70 -17.42
C LYS A 67 5.35 0.45 -16.53
N ILE A 68 4.49 -0.49 -16.91
CA ILE A 68 4.28 -1.74 -16.19
C ILE A 68 5.24 -2.78 -16.72
N VAL A 69 6.17 -3.22 -15.86
CA VAL A 69 7.15 -4.26 -16.19
C VAL A 69 7.27 -5.23 -15.02
N ASP A 70 7.43 -6.50 -15.34
CA ASP A 70 7.91 -7.48 -14.38
C ASP A 70 9.44 -7.38 -14.32
N VAL A 71 10.01 -7.37 -13.13
CA VAL A 71 11.46 -7.18 -12.91
C VAL A 71 12.16 -8.52 -12.69
N ALA A 72 13.41 -8.59 -13.12
CA ALA A 72 14.26 -9.73 -12.86
C ALA A 72 14.72 -9.75 -11.38
N ILE A 73 14.95 -10.94 -10.85
CA ILE A 73 15.52 -11.12 -9.51
C ILE A 73 16.98 -10.69 -9.54
N HIS A 74 17.35 -9.77 -8.66
CA HIS A 74 18.76 -9.41 -8.47
C HIS A 74 19.46 -10.50 -7.65
N LEU A 75 20.36 -11.25 -8.28
CA LEU A 75 21.09 -12.34 -7.61
C LEU A 75 21.98 -11.76 -6.50
N ARG A 76 21.78 -12.21 -5.27
CA ARG A 76 22.45 -11.71 -4.07
C ARG A 76 22.33 -10.19 -3.86
N GLY A 77 21.30 -9.56 -4.43
CA GLY A 77 21.07 -8.12 -4.35
C GLY A 77 21.91 -7.29 -5.33
N ASP A 78 22.69 -7.90 -6.20
CA ASP A 78 23.51 -7.22 -7.21
C ASP A 78 22.63 -6.80 -8.42
N PRO A 79 22.47 -5.50 -8.69
CA PRO A 79 21.68 -5.02 -9.81
C PRO A 79 22.26 -5.34 -11.18
N GLN A 80 23.53 -5.71 -11.27
CA GLN A 80 24.21 -6.11 -12.51
C GLN A 80 24.06 -7.61 -12.80
N GLN A 81 23.72 -8.41 -11.78
CA GLN A 81 23.51 -9.86 -11.92
C GLN A 81 22.04 -10.19 -11.87
N LEU A 82 21.40 -10.21 -13.04
CA LEU A 82 19.99 -10.47 -13.18
C LEU A 82 19.72 -11.96 -13.34
N GLY A 83 18.80 -12.50 -12.55
CA GLY A 83 18.26 -13.84 -12.65
C GLY A 83 16.98 -13.89 -13.47
N GLU A 84 16.10 -14.83 -13.14
CA GLU A 84 14.80 -14.98 -13.81
C GLU A 84 13.89 -13.78 -13.55
N VAL A 85 13.00 -13.49 -14.53
CA VAL A 85 11.97 -12.48 -14.36
C VAL A 85 10.91 -12.95 -13.37
N ALA A 86 10.75 -12.21 -12.27
CA ALA A 86 9.72 -12.47 -11.27
C ALA A 86 8.39 -11.88 -11.72
N ARG A 87 7.41 -12.74 -12.00
CA ARG A 87 6.03 -12.28 -12.25
C ARG A 87 5.41 -11.76 -10.96
N ARG A 88 4.60 -10.70 -11.08
CA ARG A 88 3.84 -10.15 -9.94
C ARG A 88 2.92 -11.20 -9.35
N ARG A 89 3.04 -11.45 -8.06
CA ARG A 89 2.21 -12.40 -7.32
C ARG A 89 2.23 -12.08 -5.84
N THR A 90 1.25 -12.58 -5.09
CA THR A 90 1.26 -12.55 -3.63
C THR A 90 2.05 -13.73 -3.07
N PRO A 91 2.57 -13.64 -1.82
CA PRO A 91 3.34 -14.72 -1.20
C PRO A 91 2.53 -16.02 -1.11
N ALA A 92 3.02 -17.09 -1.71
CA ALA A 92 2.33 -18.39 -1.73
C ALA A 92 2.27 -19.07 -0.36
N VAL A 93 3.15 -18.68 0.57
CA VAL A 93 3.17 -19.21 1.95
C VAL A 93 1.94 -18.76 2.76
N LEU A 94 1.35 -17.61 2.43
CA LEU A 94 0.13 -17.15 3.08
C LEU A 94 -1.09 -17.83 2.44
N LYS A 95 -1.55 -18.88 3.10
CA LYS A 95 -2.79 -19.55 2.73
C LYS A 95 -3.98 -18.66 3.10
N GLY A 96 -4.87 -18.42 2.17
CA GLY A 96 -6.04 -17.54 2.36
C GLY A 96 -6.68 -17.21 1.01
N PRO A 97 -6.79 -15.94 0.63
CA PRO A 97 -7.39 -15.56 -0.64
C PRO A 97 -6.65 -16.17 -1.83
N PRO A 98 -7.36 -16.48 -2.94
CA PRO A 98 -6.73 -16.96 -4.16
C PRO A 98 -5.74 -15.92 -4.71
N GLN A 99 -4.77 -16.38 -5.51
CA GLN A 99 -3.83 -15.49 -6.18
C GLN A 99 -4.58 -14.49 -7.07
N PRO A 100 -4.33 -13.18 -6.92
CA PRO A 100 -4.93 -12.18 -7.78
C PRO A 100 -4.50 -12.36 -9.24
N GLN A 101 -5.39 -12.06 -10.17
CA GLN A 101 -5.04 -11.98 -11.58
C GLN A 101 -4.47 -10.58 -11.88
N PHE A 102 -3.22 -10.54 -12.30
CA PHE A 102 -2.52 -9.31 -12.66
C PHE A 102 -2.59 -9.11 -14.18
N SER A 103 -3.13 -7.97 -14.62
CA SER A 103 -3.15 -7.60 -16.03
C SER A 103 -1.85 -6.91 -16.45
N ASN A 104 -1.55 -6.90 -17.74
CA ASN A 104 -0.39 -6.18 -18.28
C ASN A 104 -0.66 -4.67 -18.45
N THR A 105 -1.89 -4.22 -18.17
CA THR A 105 -2.29 -2.81 -18.30
C THR A 105 -2.36 -2.08 -16.96
N GLN A 106 -2.14 -2.78 -15.83
CA GLN A 106 -2.19 -2.22 -14.48
C GLN A 106 -1.05 -2.76 -13.64
N SER A 107 -0.52 -1.96 -12.74
CA SER A 107 0.59 -2.34 -11.84
C SER A 107 0.25 -3.47 -10.88
N GLY A 108 -1.03 -3.66 -10.56
CA GLY A 108 -1.51 -4.66 -9.61
C GLY A 108 -1.70 -4.14 -8.19
N ARG A 109 -1.49 -2.83 -7.94
CA ARG A 109 -1.71 -2.23 -6.60
C ARG A 109 -3.12 -2.45 -6.07
N LEU A 110 -4.15 -2.29 -6.92
CA LEU A 110 -5.52 -2.53 -6.53
C LEU A 110 -5.79 -3.99 -6.18
N GLN A 111 -5.25 -4.92 -6.98
CA GLN A 111 -5.36 -6.35 -6.75
C GLN A 111 -4.69 -6.75 -5.44
N LEU A 112 -3.49 -6.22 -5.17
CA LEU A 112 -2.80 -6.43 -3.90
C LEU A 112 -3.60 -5.86 -2.72
N ALA A 113 -4.14 -4.65 -2.86
CA ALA A 113 -4.96 -4.03 -1.81
C ALA A 113 -6.19 -4.88 -1.49
N ARG A 114 -6.91 -5.36 -2.50
CA ARG A 114 -8.07 -6.25 -2.33
C ARG A 114 -7.68 -7.57 -1.66
N TRP A 115 -6.55 -8.15 -2.05
CA TRP A 115 -6.03 -9.38 -1.45
C TRP A 115 -5.68 -9.18 0.03
N LEU A 116 -5.08 -8.04 0.39
CA LEU A 116 -4.72 -7.73 1.79
C LEU A 116 -5.94 -7.58 2.69
N VAL A 117 -7.05 -7.02 2.20
CA VAL A 117 -8.27 -6.81 2.99
C VAL A 117 -9.30 -7.92 2.82
N ASP A 118 -8.98 -8.97 2.10
CA ASP A 118 -9.85 -10.12 1.95
C ASP A 118 -10.16 -10.75 3.32
N PRO A 119 -11.41 -11.09 3.63
CA PRO A 119 -11.78 -11.69 4.92
C PRO A 119 -11.05 -13.00 5.24
N SER A 120 -10.62 -13.73 4.23
CA SER A 120 -9.84 -14.97 4.39
C SER A 120 -8.35 -14.76 4.57
N HIS A 121 -7.86 -13.50 4.48
CA HIS A 121 -6.44 -13.21 4.66
C HIS A 121 -6.01 -13.48 6.11
N PRO A 122 -4.98 -14.35 6.34
CA PRO A 122 -4.72 -14.87 7.68
C PRO A 122 -4.12 -13.86 8.66
N LEU A 123 -3.49 -12.79 8.19
CA LEU A 123 -2.68 -11.91 9.04
C LEU A 123 -3.21 -10.49 9.18
N THR A 124 -3.75 -9.88 8.14
CA THR A 124 -4.03 -8.43 8.13
C THR A 124 -4.88 -7.99 9.32
N ALA A 125 -6.02 -8.65 9.55
CA ALA A 125 -6.90 -8.30 10.67
C ALA A 125 -6.25 -8.60 12.03
N ARG A 126 -5.55 -9.74 12.18
CA ARG A 126 -4.85 -10.10 13.41
C ARG A 126 -3.77 -9.08 13.78
N VAL A 127 -2.95 -8.68 12.81
CA VAL A 127 -1.91 -7.66 13.03
C VAL A 127 -2.53 -6.32 13.41
N ALA A 128 -3.59 -5.89 12.71
CA ALA A 128 -4.27 -4.63 13.00
C ALA A 128 -4.86 -4.60 14.43
N VAL A 129 -5.60 -5.63 14.83
CA VAL A 129 -6.19 -5.68 16.16
C VAL A 129 -5.16 -5.86 17.26
N ASN A 130 -4.05 -6.56 16.99
CA ASN A 130 -2.95 -6.68 17.95
C ASN A 130 -2.26 -5.33 18.21
N ARG A 131 -2.08 -4.51 17.16
CA ARG A 131 -1.56 -3.14 17.29
C ARG A 131 -2.51 -2.23 18.06
N LEU A 132 -3.82 -2.33 17.81
CA LEU A 132 -4.84 -1.63 18.60
C LEU A 132 -4.80 -2.09 20.07
N TRP A 133 -4.78 -3.39 20.32
CA TRP A 133 -4.69 -3.96 21.67
C TRP A 133 -3.50 -3.41 22.44
N ARG A 134 -2.31 -3.41 21.85
CA ARG A 134 -1.10 -2.88 22.47
C ARG A 134 -1.26 -1.44 22.96
N ARG A 135 -1.97 -0.59 22.18
CA ARG A 135 -2.19 0.81 22.58
C ARG A 135 -3.03 0.97 23.85
N PHE A 136 -3.92 0.02 24.14
CA PHE A 136 -4.80 0.07 25.30
C PHE A 136 -4.32 -0.77 26.50
N PHE A 137 -3.56 -1.82 26.23
CA PHE A 137 -3.10 -2.76 27.26
C PHE A 137 -1.57 -2.72 27.48
N GLY A 138 -0.85 -1.93 26.68
CA GLY A 138 0.60 -1.75 26.79
C GLY A 138 1.41 -2.85 26.08
N ILE A 139 0.97 -4.10 26.15
CA ILE A 139 1.61 -5.25 25.49
C ILE A 139 0.60 -5.88 24.53
N GLY A 140 1.07 -6.29 23.34
CA GLY A 140 0.25 -6.99 22.36
C GLY A 140 -0.13 -8.40 22.84
N ILE A 141 -1.23 -8.95 22.32
CA ILE A 141 -1.59 -10.37 22.47
C ILE A 141 -0.46 -11.24 21.89
N VAL A 142 0.09 -10.81 20.74
CA VAL A 142 1.40 -11.22 20.23
C VAL A 142 2.37 -10.12 20.65
N LYS A 143 3.34 -10.46 21.49
CA LYS A 143 4.27 -9.50 22.08
C LYS A 143 5.20 -8.88 21.06
N THR A 144 5.66 -9.66 20.08
CA THR A 144 6.45 -9.20 18.92
C THR A 144 5.53 -8.57 17.87
N VAL A 145 5.07 -7.34 18.12
CA VAL A 145 4.01 -6.68 17.33
C VAL A 145 4.37 -6.52 15.84
N GLU A 146 5.65 -6.39 15.55
CA GLU A 146 6.18 -6.23 14.18
C GLU A 146 6.57 -7.56 13.53
N ASP A 147 6.50 -8.68 14.27
CA ASP A 147 6.84 -10.00 13.76
C ASP A 147 5.78 -11.04 14.15
N PHE A 148 4.98 -11.43 13.17
CA PHE A 148 4.01 -12.52 13.22
C PHE A 148 4.51 -13.76 12.47
N GLY A 149 5.79 -13.78 12.13
CA GLY A 149 6.45 -14.86 11.42
C GLY A 149 7.00 -15.94 12.34
N PHE A 150 7.89 -16.75 11.79
CA PHE A 150 8.49 -17.91 12.48
C PHE A 150 9.33 -17.52 13.71
N GLN A 151 9.93 -16.33 13.71
CA GLN A 151 10.74 -15.82 14.82
C GLN A 151 9.93 -15.03 15.86
N GLY A 152 8.65 -14.77 15.57
CA GLY A 152 7.75 -14.05 16.46
C GLY A 152 7.27 -14.90 17.63
N ASP A 153 6.81 -14.21 18.67
CA ASP A 153 6.19 -14.86 19.83
C ASP A 153 4.81 -15.43 19.49
N TRP A 154 4.46 -16.53 20.14
CA TRP A 154 3.10 -17.06 20.07
C TRP A 154 2.11 -16.13 20.78
N PRO A 155 0.87 -16.02 20.29
CA PRO A 155 -0.15 -15.24 20.96
C PRO A 155 -0.46 -15.79 22.35
N SER A 156 -0.46 -14.93 23.36
CA SER A 156 -0.83 -15.31 24.74
C SER A 156 -2.27 -15.83 24.83
N HIS A 157 -3.15 -15.26 24.02
CA HIS A 157 -4.58 -15.60 23.95
C HIS A 157 -5.02 -15.77 22.50
N PRO A 158 -4.74 -16.92 21.84
CA PRO A 158 -5.02 -17.09 20.41
C PRO A 158 -6.51 -16.96 20.08
N LYS A 159 -7.40 -17.51 20.92
CA LYS A 159 -8.86 -17.39 20.71
C LYS A 159 -9.36 -15.95 20.81
N LEU A 160 -8.77 -15.13 21.69
CA LEU A 160 -9.10 -13.72 21.81
C LEU A 160 -8.62 -12.95 20.58
N LEU A 161 -7.42 -13.23 20.08
CA LEU A 161 -6.88 -12.62 18.87
C LEU A 161 -7.77 -12.92 17.67
N ASP A 162 -8.19 -14.18 17.52
CA ASP A 162 -9.08 -14.61 16.43
C ASP A 162 -10.46 -13.99 16.53
N TYR A 163 -11.03 -13.91 17.74
CA TYR A 163 -12.30 -13.23 17.99
C TYR A 163 -12.23 -11.75 17.58
N LEU A 164 -11.23 -11.03 18.05
CA LEU A 164 -11.06 -9.60 17.74
C LEU A 164 -10.83 -9.38 16.24
N ALA A 165 -10.05 -10.24 15.58
CA ALA A 165 -9.81 -10.16 14.15
C ALA A 165 -11.12 -10.40 13.35
N THR A 166 -11.89 -11.39 13.72
CA THR A 166 -13.18 -11.70 13.09
C THR A 166 -14.19 -10.56 13.30
N GLU A 167 -14.25 -10.02 14.51
CA GLU A 167 -15.13 -8.89 14.85
C GLU A 167 -14.74 -7.63 14.07
N PHE A 168 -13.44 -7.37 13.88
CA PHE A 168 -12.96 -6.25 13.11
C PHE A 168 -13.38 -6.34 11.63
N ILE A 169 -13.26 -7.53 11.02
CA ILE A 169 -13.76 -7.78 9.67
C ILE A 169 -15.28 -7.62 9.61
N ARG A 170 -16.01 -8.22 10.56
CA ARG A 170 -17.50 -8.21 10.61
C ARG A 170 -18.05 -6.79 10.77
N SER A 171 -17.38 -5.93 11.51
CA SER A 171 -17.75 -4.52 11.68
C SER A 171 -17.44 -3.63 10.47
N GLY A 172 -16.91 -4.19 9.37
CA GLY A 172 -16.47 -3.42 8.20
C GLY A 172 -15.20 -2.63 8.45
N TRP A 173 -14.26 -3.17 9.24
CA TRP A 173 -13.00 -2.52 9.60
C TRP A 173 -13.21 -1.25 10.44
N ASP A 174 -14.25 -1.21 11.27
CA ASP A 174 -14.56 -0.06 12.13
C ASP A 174 -13.64 -0.02 13.36
N VAL A 175 -12.62 0.84 13.29
CA VAL A 175 -11.67 1.07 14.38
C VAL A 175 -12.37 1.61 15.63
N LYS A 176 -13.36 2.50 15.48
CA LYS A 176 -14.09 3.06 16.63
C LYS A 176 -14.91 2.00 17.37
N HIS A 177 -15.50 1.07 16.63
CA HIS A 177 -16.18 -0.09 17.21
C HIS A 177 -15.20 -0.92 18.04
N MET A 178 -14.03 -1.26 17.49
CA MET A 178 -13.01 -2.03 18.20
C MET A 178 -12.49 -1.32 19.45
N VAL A 179 -12.28 0.00 19.38
CA VAL A 179 -11.89 0.79 20.56
C VAL A 179 -12.96 0.70 21.66
N ARG A 180 -14.26 0.91 21.31
CA ARG A 180 -15.36 0.79 22.28
C ARG A 180 -15.41 -0.61 22.90
N LEU A 181 -15.23 -1.66 22.07
CA LEU A 181 -15.24 -3.04 22.54
C LEU A 181 -14.12 -3.27 23.56
N MET A 182 -12.91 -2.82 23.27
CA MET A 182 -11.73 -2.99 24.14
C MET A 182 -11.88 -2.21 25.46
N VAL A 183 -12.21 -0.91 25.41
CA VAL A 183 -12.24 -0.06 26.61
C VAL A 183 -13.45 -0.36 27.53
N ASN A 184 -14.51 -0.93 27.00
CA ASN A 184 -15.66 -1.37 27.77
C ASN A 184 -15.50 -2.80 28.34
N SER A 185 -14.44 -3.51 27.95
CA SER A 185 -14.18 -4.87 28.43
C SER A 185 -13.87 -4.92 29.92
N GLY A 186 -14.23 -6.02 30.55
CA GLY A 186 -13.88 -6.26 31.96
C GLY A 186 -12.37 -6.22 32.20
N GLY A 187 -11.57 -6.70 31.23
CA GLY A 187 -10.11 -6.66 31.31
C GLY A 187 -9.52 -5.25 31.34
N TYR A 188 -10.08 -4.32 30.57
CA TYR A 188 -9.62 -2.93 30.57
C TYR A 188 -10.07 -2.15 31.82
N ARG A 189 -11.25 -2.45 32.34
CA ARG A 189 -11.84 -1.75 33.49
C ARG A 189 -11.39 -2.25 34.85
N GLN A 190 -10.42 -3.15 34.90
CA GLN A 190 -9.86 -3.66 36.15
C GLN A 190 -9.02 -2.62 36.88
N SER A 191 -8.87 -2.81 38.20
CA SER A 191 -7.91 -2.05 38.99
C SER A 191 -6.47 -2.31 38.55
N SER A 192 -5.62 -1.30 38.60
CA SER A 192 -4.18 -1.42 38.35
C SER A 192 -3.37 -1.78 39.61
N VAL A 193 -4.06 -2.01 40.74
CA VAL A 193 -3.40 -2.41 41.98
C VAL A 193 -2.89 -3.85 41.87
N VAL A 194 -1.63 -4.04 42.22
CA VAL A 194 -0.96 -5.34 42.14
C VAL A 194 -0.78 -5.91 43.55
N SER A 195 -1.37 -7.08 43.81
CA SER A 195 -1.02 -7.83 45.02
C SER A 195 0.38 -8.43 44.87
N PRO A 196 1.13 -8.62 46.01
CA PRO A 196 2.47 -9.22 45.95
C PRO A 196 2.47 -10.60 45.26
N VAL A 197 1.47 -11.42 45.52
CA VAL A 197 1.31 -12.75 44.90
C VAL A 197 1.10 -12.65 43.41
N LEU A 198 0.25 -11.72 42.93
CA LEU A 198 -0.01 -11.54 41.52
C LEU A 198 1.22 -10.97 40.79
N GLY A 199 1.95 -10.05 41.43
CA GLY A 199 3.19 -9.51 40.89
C GLY A 199 4.28 -10.55 40.68
N GLN A 200 4.36 -11.55 41.57
CA GLN A 200 5.31 -12.66 41.46
C GLN A 200 4.87 -13.69 40.40
N ARG A 201 3.57 -14.05 40.36
CA ARG A 201 3.05 -15.08 39.46
C ARG A 201 2.93 -14.62 38.00
N ASP A 202 2.55 -13.37 37.79
CA ASP A 202 2.34 -12.81 36.45
C ASP A 202 2.89 -11.38 36.37
N PRO A 203 4.23 -11.22 36.40
CA PRO A 203 4.89 -9.92 36.39
C PRO A 203 4.52 -9.10 35.14
N TYR A 204 4.34 -9.75 33.98
CA TYR A 204 4.03 -9.11 32.70
C TYR A 204 2.52 -8.95 32.43
N ASN A 205 1.67 -9.33 33.40
CA ASN A 205 0.21 -9.29 33.23
C ASN A 205 -0.30 -10.04 32.00
N THR A 206 0.34 -11.15 31.67
CA THR A 206 -0.03 -11.99 30.53
C THR A 206 -1.45 -12.55 30.66
N LEU A 207 -1.89 -12.81 31.89
CA LEU A 207 -3.22 -13.35 32.18
C LEU A 207 -4.30 -12.27 32.26
N LEU A 208 -3.98 -11.01 32.02
CA LEU A 208 -4.90 -9.87 32.03
C LEU A 208 -5.67 -9.76 33.38
N ALA A 209 -5.00 -10.06 34.50
CA ALA A 209 -5.60 -10.07 35.83
C ALA A 209 -5.65 -8.67 36.49
N ARG A 210 -5.13 -7.65 35.83
CA ARG A 210 -5.13 -6.25 36.26
C ARG A 210 -5.04 -5.32 35.05
N GLN A 211 -5.36 -4.04 35.22
CA GLN A 211 -5.05 -3.03 34.21
C GLN A 211 -3.53 -2.77 34.18
N GLY A 212 -2.96 -2.73 33.00
CA GLY A 212 -1.55 -2.41 32.80
C GLY A 212 -1.25 -0.96 33.20
N ARG A 213 -0.07 -0.73 33.79
CA ARG A 213 0.47 0.61 34.00
C ARG A 213 1.56 0.86 32.98
N PHE A 214 1.33 1.75 32.07
CA PHE A 214 2.29 2.16 31.05
C PHE A 214 2.17 3.66 30.80
N ARG A 215 3.24 4.25 30.31
CA ARG A 215 3.24 5.66 29.92
C ARG A 215 2.48 5.80 28.61
N LEU A 216 1.54 6.73 28.57
CA LEU A 216 0.86 7.09 27.33
C LEU A 216 1.81 7.91 26.45
N ASP A 217 1.68 7.73 25.15
CA ASP A 217 2.34 8.60 24.17
C ASP A 217 1.77 10.02 24.27
N ALA A 218 2.62 11.02 24.07
CA ALA A 218 2.23 12.44 24.13
C ALA A 218 1.41 12.85 22.90
#